data_22d664a5de564004ac2ace5467d0970b
#
_entry.id   22d664a5de564004ac2ace5467d0970b
#
_cell.length_a   1.000
_cell.length_b   1.000
_cell.length_c   1.000
_cell.angle_alpha   90.00
_cell.angle_beta   90.00
_cell.angle_gamma   90.00
#
_symmetry.space_group_name_H-M   'P 1'
#
loop_
_entity.id
_entity.type
_entity.pdbx_description
1 polymer ?
#
loop_
_entity_poly.entity_id
_entity_poly.type
_entity_poly.pdbx_seq_one_letter_code
_entity_poly.pdbx_strand_id
1 'polypeptide(L)'
;MQNDRLIIAGHEFTSRLFVGTGKYKDFAETKKAIEASGADVVTVAVRRVNITDRSKENLLDYLDPKKYTILPNTAGCYNVEDALRYARLARAAGVSDLIKLEVLGDERTLFPDTAGLIEAAKILVKEGFIVLPYTNDDPIVAQKLVDIGCPAVMPLAAPIGSGLGIRNPYNLKIIMEMIKVPIVVDAGVGTASDAALAMELGADAVLMNTAIAGAQDPIAMAEAMKYAVYAGRLAYKAGRIPRKLYATASSPIEGML
;
A
#
# COMPACT_ATOMS: atom_id res chain seq x y z
N MET A 1 -13.62 -10.59 -14.73
CA MET A 1 -12.46 -9.72 -14.49
C MET A 1 -11.12 -10.37 -14.76
N GLN A 2 -11.06 -11.31 -15.69
CA GLN A 2 -9.80 -11.99 -16.04
C GLN A 2 -8.68 -11.07 -16.61
N ASN A 3 -8.97 -9.82 -16.92
CA ASN A 3 -8.02 -8.88 -17.58
C ASN A 3 -7.65 -7.62 -16.78
N ASP A 4 -7.95 -7.52 -15.47
CA ASP A 4 -7.62 -6.33 -14.65
C ASP A 4 -6.56 -6.66 -13.59
N ARG A 5 -5.43 -7.24 -14.01
CA ARG A 5 -4.30 -7.54 -13.13
C ARG A 5 -3.52 -6.28 -12.79
N LEU A 6 -2.98 -6.22 -11.59
CA LEU A 6 -2.00 -5.22 -11.20
C LEU A 6 -0.62 -5.72 -11.61
N ILE A 7 0.14 -4.90 -12.32
CA ILE A 7 1.50 -5.25 -12.74
C ILE A 7 2.47 -4.21 -12.18
N ILE A 8 3.45 -4.65 -11.40
CA ILE A 8 4.53 -3.80 -10.87
C ILE A 8 5.87 -4.47 -11.22
N ALA A 9 6.71 -3.80 -12.00
CA ALA A 9 8.02 -4.31 -12.43
C ALA A 9 7.97 -5.74 -13.02
N GLY A 10 6.93 -6.07 -13.76
CA GLY A 10 6.73 -7.41 -14.34
C GLY A 10 6.10 -8.44 -13.42
N HIS A 11 5.95 -8.16 -12.14
CA HIS A 11 5.19 -9.00 -11.21
C HIS A 11 3.70 -8.77 -11.39
N GLU A 12 2.94 -9.85 -11.60
CA GLU A 12 1.47 -9.79 -11.74
C GLU A 12 0.78 -10.17 -10.43
N PHE A 13 -0.18 -9.34 -10.02
CA PHE A 13 -0.98 -9.55 -8.81
C PHE A 13 -2.47 -9.60 -9.17
N THR A 14 -3.19 -10.53 -8.53
CA THR A 14 -4.64 -10.66 -8.67
C THR A 14 -5.38 -9.78 -7.67
N SER A 15 -4.76 -9.53 -6.51
CA SER A 15 -5.26 -8.66 -5.47
C SER A 15 -4.68 -7.25 -5.60
N ARG A 16 -5.51 -6.25 -5.35
CA ARG A 16 -5.11 -4.84 -5.24
C ARG A 16 -5.02 -4.38 -3.79
N LEU A 17 -5.15 -5.33 -2.85
CA LEU A 17 -4.96 -5.12 -1.43
C LEU A 17 -3.59 -5.68 -1.02
N PHE A 18 -2.72 -4.82 -0.50
CA PHE A 18 -1.47 -5.17 0.15
C PHE A 18 -1.66 -5.09 1.66
N VAL A 19 -1.10 -6.01 2.41
CA VAL A 19 -1.28 -6.04 3.86
C VAL A 19 0.05 -6.06 4.61
N GLY A 20 0.07 -5.37 5.75
CA GLY A 20 1.17 -5.43 6.69
C GLY A 20 0.99 -6.54 7.73
N THR A 21 2.06 -6.80 8.47
CA THR A 21 2.16 -7.89 9.45
C THR A 21 2.40 -7.42 10.89
N GLY A 22 2.38 -6.11 11.13
CA GLY A 22 2.62 -5.56 12.45
C GLY A 22 1.35 -5.45 13.31
N LYS A 23 1.52 -5.45 14.65
CA LYS A 23 0.48 -5.15 15.65
C LYS A 23 -0.61 -6.20 15.87
N TYR A 24 -0.59 -7.33 15.17
CA TYR A 24 -1.45 -8.46 15.55
C TYR A 24 -0.99 -9.05 16.88
N LYS A 25 -1.88 -9.74 17.56
CA LYS A 25 -1.58 -10.30 18.87
C LYS A 25 -0.60 -11.48 18.80
N ASP A 26 -0.67 -12.27 17.73
CA ASP A 26 0.20 -13.42 17.45
C ASP A 26 0.30 -13.74 15.94
N PHE A 27 1.20 -14.64 15.56
CA PHE A 27 1.39 -15.04 14.16
C PHE A 27 0.22 -15.82 13.57
N ALA A 28 -0.53 -16.54 14.40
CA ALA A 28 -1.71 -17.28 13.97
C ALA A 28 -2.86 -16.34 13.57
N GLU A 29 -3.08 -15.29 14.32
CA GLU A 29 -4.03 -14.22 13.98
C GLU A 29 -3.58 -13.46 12.73
N THR A 30 -2.27 -13.12 12.63
CA THR A 30 -1.67 -12.50 11.45
C THR A 30 -1.95 -13.33 10.20
N LYS A 31 -1.68 -14.64 10.24
CA LYS A 31 -1.93 -15.55 9.12
C LYS A 31 -3.41 -15.56 8.71
N LYS A 32 -4.32 -15.70 9.68
CA LYS A 32 -5.77 -15.73 9.40
C LYS A 32 -6.26 -14.43 8.78
N ALA A 33 -5.79 -13.27 9.26
CA ALA A 33 -6.15 -11.97 8.69
C ALA A 33 -5.60 -11.81 7.26
N ILE A 34 -4.37 -12.24 7.00
CA ILE A 34 -3.80 -12.24 5.65
C ILE A 34 -4.61 -13.15 4.71
N GLU A 35 -4.96 -14.35 5.15
CA GLU A 35 -5.80 -15.26 4.36
C GLU A 35 -7.17 -14.66 4.04
N ALA A 36 -7.85 -14.06 5.04
CA ALA A 36 -9.14 -13.41 4.87
C ALA A 36 -9.08 -12.20 3.93
N SER A 37 -7.98 -11.45 3.96
CA SER A 37 -7.74 -10.29 3.09
C SER A 37 -7.64 -10.66 1.60
N GLY A 38 -7.26 -11.89 1.29
CA GLY A 38 -6.99 -12.33 -0.08
C GLY A 38 -5.86 -11.56 -0.75
N ALA A 39 -4.95 -10.98 0.02
CA ALA A 39 -3.80 -10.24 -0.51
C ALA A 39 -2.76 -11.18 -1.12
N ASP A 40 -2.15 -10.76 -2.22
CA ASP A 40 -1.02 -11.44 -2.85
C ASP A 40 0.32 -10.91 -2.31
N VAL A 41 0.32 -9.66 -1.83
CA VAL A 41 1.52 -8.96 -1.33
C VAL A 41 1.42 -8.73 0.17
N VAL A 42 2.45 -9.18 0.89
CA VAL A 42 2.55 -9.06 2.35
C VAL A 42 3.80 -8.28 2.72
N THR A 43 3.66 -7.15 3.43
CA THR A 43 4.81 -6.37 3.85
C THR A 43 5.35 -6.84 5.20
N VAL A 44 6.67 -6.88 5.30
CA VAL A 44 7.38 -7.35 6.48
C VAL A 44 8.48 -6.36 6.84
N ALA A 45 8.46 -5.85 8.08
CA ALA A 45 9.50 -4.93 8.55
C ALA A 45 10.81 -5.69 8.78
N VAL A 46 11.85 -5.38 8.02
CA VAL A 46 13.16 -6.06 8.08
C VAL A 46 13.73 -6.04 9.49
N ARG A 47 13.56 -4.94 10.24
CA ARG A 47 14.02 -4.81 11.64
C ARG A 47 13.36 -5.79 12.62
N ARG A 48 12.20 -6.35 12.27
CA ARG A 48 11.41 -7.23 13.14
C ARG A 48 11.50 -8.71 12.78
N VAL A 49 12.06 -9.00 11.62
CA VAL A 49 12.26 -10.39 11.18
C VAL A 49 13.59 -10.86 11.68
N ASN A 50 13.58 -11.97 12.41
CA ASN A 50 14.83 -12.63 12.78
C ASN A 50 15.37 -13.38 11.55
N ILE A 51 16.21 -12.69 10.77
CA ILE A 51 16.78 -13.23 9.52
C ILE A 51 17.94 -14.20 9.82
N THR A 52 18.56 -14.09 11.01
CA THR A 52 19.81 -14.79 11.34
C THR A 52 19.63 -16.01 12.23
N ASP A 53 18.65 -16.02 13.11
CA ASP A 53 18.41 -17.11 14.07
C ASP A 53 17.14 -17.91 13.70
N ARG A 54 17.33 -18.99 12.97
CA ARG A 54 16.23 -19.89 12.56
C ARG A 54 15.77 -20.84 13.67
N SER A 55 16.33 -20.75 14.87
CA SER A 55 15.92 -21.59 16.02
C SER A 55 14.66 -21.05 16.72
N LYS A 56 14.27 -19.81 16.45
CA LYS A 56 13.09 -19.18 17.03
C LYS A 56 12.00 -19.07 15.99
N GLU A 57 10.77 -19.24 16.46
CA GLU A 57 9.56 -19.01 15.67
C GLU A 57 9.61 -17.67 14.94
N ASN A 58 9.41 -17.68 13.64
CA ASN A 58 9.51 -16.52 12.79
C ASN A 58 8.21 -16.33 12.00
N LEU A 59 7.79 -15.08 11.82
CA LEU A 59 6.63 -14.74 11.00
C LEU A 59 6.69 -15.35 9.59
N LEU A 60 7.87 -15.42 8.98
CA LEU A 60 8.05 -16.00 7.64
C LEU A 60 7.71 -17.48 7.57
N ASP A 61 7.74 -18.20 8.70
CA ASP A 61 7.34 -19.62 8.76
C ASP A 61 5.82 -19.80 8.58
N TYR A 62 5.06 -18.74 8.78
CA TYR A 62 3.60 -18.70 8.60
C TYR A 62 3.16 -18.21 7.21
N LEU A 63 4.09 -17.72 6.40
CA LEU A 63 3.83 -17.16 5.08
C LEU A 63 4.40 -18.09 3.99
N ASP A 64 3.52 -18.75 3.26
CA ASP A 64 3.95 -19.60 2.14
C ASP A 64 4.54 -18.73 1.00
N PRO A 65 5.84 -18.85 0.70
CA PRO A 65 6.50 -18.03 -0.33
C PRO A 65 6.02 -18.35 -1.76
N LYS A 66 5.29 -19.46 -1.95
CA LYS A 66 4.65 -19.78 -3.23
C LYS A 66 3.32 -19.05 -3.41
N LYS A 67 2.71 -18.66 -2.31
CA LYS A 67 1.40 -18.00 -2.29
C LYS A 67 1.53 -16.49 -2.19
N TYR A 68 2.51 -16.00 -1.43
CA TYR A 68 2.65 -14.58 -1.13
C TYR A 68 3.95 -14.01 -1.67
N THR A 69 3.85 -12.85 -2.28
CA THR A 69 5.02 -12.01 -2.56
C THR A 69 5.37 -11.23 -1.29
N ILE A 70 6.54 -11.51 -0.74
CA ILE A 70 7.03 -10.75 0.41
C ILE A 70 7.61 -9.44 -0.07
N LEU A 71 7.12 -8.34 0.48
CA LEU A 71 7.60 -6.99 0.26
C LEU A 71 8.28 -6.49 1.54
N PRO A 72 9.60 -6.67 1.71
CA PRO A 72 10.33 -6.14 2.85
C PRO A 72 10.18 -4.62 2.90
N ASN A 73 10.15 -4.05 4.10
CA ASN A 73 10.14 -2.60 4.26
C ASN A 73 11.22 -2.11 5.26
N THR A 74 11.62 -0.86 5.08
CA THR A 74 12.59 -0.17 5.93
C THR A 74 11.91 0.64 7.05
N ALA A 75 10.76 0.17 7.53
CA ALA A 75 9.97 0.84 8.56
C ALA A 75 10.80 1.17 9.80
N GLY A 76 10.68 2.41 10.26
CA GLY A 76 11.40 2.94 11.41
C GLY A 76 12.85 3.34 11.10
N CYS A 77 13.22 3.57 9.86
CA CYS A 77 14.46 4.22 9.48
C CYS A 77 14.25 5.75 9.41
N TYR A 78 15.09 6.50 10.10
CA TYR A 78 15.04 7.95 10.19
C TYR A 78 16.23 8.63 9.47
N ASN A 79 16.98 7.87 8.71
CA ASN A 79 18.08 8.34 7.88
C ASN A 79 18.32 7.39 6.69
N VAL A 80 19.01 7.90 5.69
CA VAL A 80 19.34 7.20 4.45
C VAL A 80 20.17 5.93 4.71
N GLU A 81 21.19 6.05 5.57
CA GLU A 81 22.14 4.94 5.83
C GLU A 81 21.44 3.72 6.39
N ASP A 82 20.56 3.89 7.39
CA ASP A 82 19.78 2.80 7.95
C ASP A 82 18.83 2.17 6.92
N ALA A 83 18.14 2.99 6.12
CA ALA A 83 17.25 2.48 5.08
C ALA A 83 17.99 1.63 4.04
N LEU A 84 19.16 2.09 3.59
CA LEU A 84 20.04 1.33 2.68
C LEU A 84 20.54 0.03 3.33
N ARG A 85 20.97 0.10 4.58
CA ARG A 85 21.46 -1.07 5.33
C ARG A 85 20.37 -2.16 5.44
N TYR A 86 19.14 -1.79 5.80
CA TYR A 86 18.06 -2.77 5.93
C TYR A 86 17.59 -3.30 4.58
N ALA A 87 17.55 -2.48 3.54
CA ALA A 87 17.24 -2.96 2.19
C ALA A 87 18.26 -4.02 1.72
N ARG A 88 19.54 -3.73 1.86
CA ARG A 88 20.63 -4.66 1.51
C ARG A 88 20.61 -5.93 2.37
N LEU A 89 20.27 -5.81 3.65
CA LEU A 89 20.12 -6.96 4.54
C LEU A 89 19.01 -7.90 4.09
N ALA A 90 17.84 -7.36 3.71
CA ALA A 90 16.72 -8.15 3.21
C ALA A 90 17.10 -8.93 1.94
N ARG A 91 17.80 -8.30 0.99
CA ARG A 91 18.31 -8.96 -0.22
C ARG A 91 19.35 -10.02 0.10
N ALA A 92 20.33 -9.71 0.94
CA ALA A 92 21.38 -10.65 1.34
C ALA A 92 20.83 -11.90 2.03
N ALA A 93 19.72 -11.77 2.75
CA ALA A 93 18.98 -12.87 3.35
C ALA A 93 18.10 -13.66 2.35
N GLY A 94 18.08 -13.28 1.09
CA GLY A 94 17.30 -13.95 0.05
C GLY A 94 15.78 -13.73 0.17
N VAL A 95 15.34 -12.65 0.86
CA VAL A 95 13.92 -12.41 1.08
C VAL A 95 13.25 -11.89 -0.19
N SER A 96 13.80 -10.82 -0.80
CA SER A 96 13.26 -10.23 -2.04
C SER A 96 14.20 -9.16 -2.59
N ASP A 97 14.11 -8.91 -3.92
CA ASP A 97 14.66 -7.72 -4.57
C ASP A 97 13.69 -6.53 -4.56
N LEU A 98 12.40 -6.77 -4.24
CA LEU A 98 11.46 -5.71 -3.97
C LEU A 98 11.76 -5.11 -2.59
N ILE A 99 11.57 -3.79 -2.48
CA ILE A 99 11.68 -3.08 -1.20
C ILE A 99 10.65 -1.96 -1.11
N LYS A 100 9.82 -1.96 -0.07
CA LYS A 100 9.07 -0.78 0.32
C LYS A 100 10.02 0.13 1.10
N LEU A 101 10.44 1.20 0.44
CA LEU A 101 11.42 2.13 1.00
C LEU A 101 10.72 3.19 1.83
N GLU A 102 11.09 3.28 3.10
CA GLU A 102 10.67 4.31 4.04
C GLU A 102 11.90 5.01 4.60
N VAL A 103 11.92 6.35 4.55
CA VAL A 103 12.82 7.22 5.31
C VAL A 103 11.93 8.21 6.02
N LEU A 104 11.87 8.15 7.34
CA LEU A 104 10.95 8.95 8.16
C LEU A 104 11.64 10.21 8.65
N GLY A 105 10.91 11.33 8.62
CA GLY A 105 11.45 12.63 9.06
C GLY A 105 11.19 12.93 10.53
N ASP A 106 10.16 12.33 11.12
CA ASP A 106 9.74 12.62 12.50
C ASP A 106 9.07 11.43 13.17
N GLU A 107 9.42 11.15 14.42
CA GLU A 107 8.93 9.98 15.17
C GLU A 107 7.46 10.07 15.59
N ARG A 108 6.91 11.26 15.72
CA ARG A 108 5.53 11.48 16.19
C ARG A 108 4.54 11.44 15.05
N THR A 109 4.94 11.98 13.91
CA THR A 109 4.07 12.11 12.74
C THR A 109 4.25 10.97 11.74
N LEU A 110 5.44 10.37 11.70
CA LEU A 110 5.86 9.35 10.74
C LEU A 110 5.70 9.81 9.28
N PHE A 111 5.76 11.14 9.05
CA PHE A 111 5.85 11.65 7.70
C PHE A 111 7.20 11.31 7.07
N PRO A 112 7.22 11.03 5.76
CA PRO A 112 8.47 10.74 5.07
C PRO A 112 9.38 11.98 5.00
N ASP A 113 10.68 11.79 5.23
CA ASP A 113 11.72 12.69 4.77
C ASP A 113 11.88 12.50 3.26
N THR A 114 11.27 13.38 2.47
CA THR A 114 11.26 13.25 1.01
C THR A 114 12.63 13.47 0.38
N ALA A 115 13.52 14.26 1.01
CA ALA A 115 14.88 14.46 0.53
C ALA A 115 15.71 13.19 0.71
N GLY A 116 15.73 12.64 1.91
CA GLY A 116 16.39 11.36 2.21
C GLY A 116 15.79 10.18 1.43
N LEU A 117 14.47 10.17 1.24
CA LEU A 117 13.79 9.15 0.44
C LEU A 117 14.27 9.15 -1.02
N ILE A 118 14.36 10.33 -1.65
CA ILE A 118 14.86 10.50 -3.02
C ILE A 118 16.32 10.05 -3.13
N GLU A 119 17.15 10.41 -2.15
CA GLU A 119 18.56 10.00 -2.11
C GLU A 119 18.68 8.47 -2.01
N ALA A 120 18.00 7.85 -1.04
CA ALA A 120 18.02 6.41 -0.84
C ALA A 120 17.47 5.65 -2.07
N ALA A 121 16.39 6.15 -2.67
CA ALA A 121 15.80 5.55 -3.87
C ALA A 121 16.78 5.54 -5.04
N LYS A 122 17.51 6.66 -5.31
CA LYS A 122 18.53 6.72 -6.36
C LYS A 122 19.61 5.65 -6.19
N ILE A 123 20.06 5.45 -4.97
CA ILE A 123 21.11 4.48 -4.66
C ILE A 123 20.58 3.06 -4.88
N LEU A 124 19.41 2.73 -4.31
CA LEU A 124 18.84 1.38 -4.39
C LEU A 124 18.44 1.00 -5.82
N VAL A 125 17.86 1.92 -6.60
CA VAL A 125 17.52 1.67 -8.01
C VAL A 125 18.79 1.39 -8.81
N LYS A 126 19.87 2.16 -8.60
CA LYS A 126 21.18 1.91 -9.23
C LYS A 126 21.77 0.56 -8.82
N GLU A 127 21.50 0.09 -7.63
CA GLU A 127 21.89 -1.25 -7.15
C GLU A 127 20.98 -2.37 -7.67
N GLY A 128 19.98 -2.05 -8.49
CA GLY A 128 19.06 -3.01 -9.10
C GLY A 128 17.92 -3.47 -8.18
N PHE A 129 17.58 -2.69 -7.13
CA PHE A 129 16.37 -2.95 -6.35
C PHE A 129 15.11 -2.50 -7.10
N ILE A 130 14.02 -3.22 -6.89
CA ILE A 130 12.67 -2.81 -7.28
C ILE A 130 12.09 -2.00 -6.12
N VAL A 131 12.22 -0.66 -6.21
CA VAL A 131 11.90 0.25 -5.12
C VAL A 131 10.46 0.74 -5.21
N LEU A 132 9.66 0.49 -4.16
CA LEU A 132 8.32 1.03 -3.95
C LEU A 132 8.41 2.06 -2.81
N PRO A 133 8.56 3.36 -3.10
CA PRO A 133 8.83 4.38 -2.09
C PRO A 133 7.55 4.87 -1.41
N TYR A 134 7.52 4.82 -0.06
CA TYR A 134 6.51 5.48 0.76
C TYR A 134 6.79 6.99 0.79
N THR A 135 5.83 7.78 0.35
CA THR A 135 5.98 9.24 0.22
C THR A 135 4.73 9.99 0.72
N ASN A 136 4.86 11.32 0.79
CA ASN A 136 3.70 12.19 0.99
C ASN A 136 2.83 12.30 -0.28
N ASP A 137 1.76 13.07 -0.20
CA ASP A 137 0.81 13.35 -1.29
C ASP A 137 1.24 14.53 -2.19
N ASP A 138 2.55 14.75 -2.32
CA ASP A 138 3.13 15.77 -3.21
C ASP A 138 3.35 15.18 -4.62
N PRO A 139 2.64 15.65 -5.66
CA PRO A 139 2.78 15.14 -7.02
C PRO A 139 4.18 15.40 -7.61
N ILE A 140 4.89 16.44 -7.17
CA ILE A 140 6.25 16.71 -7.65
C ILE A 140 7.25 15.72 -7.08
N VAL A 141 7.11 15.35 -5.80
CA VAL A 141 7.91 14.30 -5.18
C VAL A 141 7.63 12.96 -5.85
N ALA A 142 6.35 12.63 -6.09
CA ALA A 142 5.97 11.41 -6.79
C ALA A 142 6.62 11.32 -8.19
N GLN A 143 6.60 12.43 -8.96
CA GLN A 143 7.25 12.46 -10.29
C GLN A 143 8.77 12.24 -10.19
N LYS A 144 9.45 12.90 -9.24
CA LYS A 144 10.89 12.70 -9.04
C LYS A 144 11.25 11.25 -8.73
N LEU A 145 10.42 10.53 -7.98
CA LEU A 145 10.62 9.11 -7.67
C LEU A 145 10.48 8.24 -8.92
N VAL A 146 9.51 8.55 -9.79
CA VAL A 146 9.36 7.88 -11.10
C VAL A 146 10.55 8.16 -12.02
N ASP A 147 11.02 9.40 -12.09
CA ASP A 147 12.17 9.80 -12.91
C ASP A 147 13.47 9.09 -12.48
N ILE A 148 13.57 8.69 -11.22
CA ILE A 148 14.67 7.87 -10.68
C ILE A 148 14.59 6.42 -11.19
N GLY A 149 13.40 5.94 -11.58
CA GLY A 149 13.14 4.58 -12.02
C GLY A 149 12.37 3.72 -11.03
N CYS A 150 11.69 4.32 -10.04
CA CYS A 150 10.78 3.59 -9.18
C CYS A 150 9.57 3.07 -10.00
N PRO A 151 9.28 1.76 -10.02
CA PRO A 151 8.23 1.18 -10.85
C PRO A 151 6.82 1.33 -10.26
N ALA A 152 6.69 1.87 -9.07
CA ALA A 152 5.46 2.26 -8.41
C ALA A 152 5.74 3.38 -7.42
N VAL A 153 4.72 4.11 -6.98
CA VAL A 153 4.82 5.13 -5.93
C VAL A 153 3.74 4.88 -4.88
N MET A 154 4.08 5.10 -3.61
CA MET A 154 3.20 4.80 -2.48
C MET A 154 2.88 6.07 -1.66
N PRO A 155 2.02 6.97 -2.18
CA PRO A 155 1.62 8.16 -1.45
C PRO A 155 0.73 7.82 -0.27
N LEU A 156 0.92 8.50 0.87
CA LEU A 156 0.06 8.35 2.03
C LEU A 156 -1.34 8.94 1.81
N ALA A 157 -2.36 8.33 2.40
CA ALA A 157 -3.69 8.92 2.56
C ALA A 157 -3.74 9.86 3.78
N ALA A 158 -3.07 9.45 4.85
CA ALA A 158 -2.87 10.16 6.11
C ALA A 158 -1.67 9.54 6.86
N PRO A 159 -1.19 10.11 7.97
CA PRO A 159 -0.07 9.56 8.73
C PRO A 159 -0.26 8.09 9.10
N ILE A 160 0.86 7.34 9.13
CA ILE A 160 0.87 5.91 9.47
C ILE A 160 0.13 5.66 10.79
N GLY A 161 -0.82 4.73 10.78
CA GLY A 161 -1.57 4.31 11.97
C GLY A 161 -2.58 5.32 12.50
N SER A 162 -2.82 6.43 11.80
CA SER A 162 -3.77 7.47 12.23
C SER A 162 -5.25 7.09 12.03
N GLY A 163 -5.56 6.25 11.03
CA GLY A 163 -6.94 5.89 10.70
C GLY A 163 -7.81 7.08 10.23
N LEU A 164 -7.18 8.18 9.80
CA LEU A 164 -7.88 9.41 9.40
C LEU A 164 -8.50 9.36 8.00
N GLY A 165 -8.27 8.28 7.26
CA GLY A 165 -8.78 8.12 5.89
C GLY A 165 -8.07 9.00 4.88
N ILE A 166 -8.72 9.26 3.75
CA ILE A 166 -8.18 10.07 2.65
C ILE A 166 -8.30 11.55 3.01
N ARG A 167 -7.21 12.18 3.43
CA ARG A 167 -7.21 13.59 3.87
C ARG A 167 -7.14 14.57 2.72
N ASN A 168 -6.43 14.24 1.67
CA ASN A 168 -6.24 15.10 0.51
C ASN A 168 -6.56 14.35 -0.79
N PRO A 169 -7.83 14.12 -1.10
CA PRO A 169 -8.21 13.43 -2.34
C PRO A 169 -7.84 14.22 -3.60
N TYR A 170 -7.67 15.54 -3.49
CA TYR A 170 -7.27 16.39 -4.60
C TYR A 170 -5.85 16.08 -5.07
N ASN A 171 -4.87 16.09 -4.17
CA ASN A 171 -3.48 15.78 -4.53
C ASN A 171 -3.33 14.34 -5.02
N LEU A 172 -3.99 13.38 -4.35
CA LEU A 172 -3.97 11.98 -4.81
C LEU A 172 -4.53 11.86 -6.23
N LYS A 173 -5.60 12.58 -6.56
CA LYS A 173 -6.17 12.59 -7.91
C LYS A 173 -5.17 13.13 -8.93
N ILE A 174 -4.46 14.23 -8.61
CA ILE A 174 -3.41 14.79 -9.46
C ILE A 174 -2.29 13.77 -9.67
N ILE A 175 -1.81 13.11 -8.60
CA ILE A 175 -0.79 12.07 -8.70
C ILE A 175 -1.24 10.97 -9.67
N MET A 176 -2.45 10.45 -9.52
CA MET A 176 -2.99 9.39 -10.38
C MET A 176 -3.16 9.81 -11.85
N GLU A 177 -3.37 11.10 -12.13
CA GLU A 177 -3.45 11.62 -13.50
C GLU A 177 -2.06 11.85 -14.12
N MET A 178 -1.12 12.36 -13.35
CA MET A 178 0.23 12.70 -13.80
C MET A 178 1.15 11.49 -13.95
N ILE A 179 1.12 10.60 -12.96
CA ILE A 179 2.05 9.48 -12.83
C ILE A 179 1.60 8.31 -13.71
N LYS A 180 2.56 7.68 -14.42
CA LYS A 180 2.28 6.59 -15.36
C LYS A 180 2.70 5.20 -14.87
N VAL A 181 3.22 5.12 -13.64
CA VAL A 181 3.45 3.85 -12.95
C VAL A 181 2.32 3.60 -11.93
N PRO A 182 2.11 2.37 -11.49
CA PRO A 182 1.11 2.05 -10.47
C PRO A 182 1.21 2.90 -9.21
N ILE A 183 0.08 3.40 -8.73
CA ILE A 183 -0.04 4.15 -7.48
C ILE A 183 -0.70 3.25 -6.44
N VAL A 184 0.04 2.99 -5.37
CA VAL A 184 -0.44 2.23 -4.20
C VAL A 184 -0.69 3.22 -3.06
N VAL A 185 -1.94 3.52 -2.74
CA VAL A 185 -2.24 4.38 -1.58
C VAL A 185 -1.83 3.65 -0.31
N ASP A 186 -0.95 4.27 0.47
CA ASP A 186 -0.35 3.67 1.66
C ASP A 186 -0.65 4.52 2.90
N ALA A 187 -0.80 3.87 4.05
CA ALA A 187 -1.02 4.49 5.35
C ALA A 187 -2.33 5.30 5.49
N GLY A 188 -2.74 5.50 6.72
CA GLY A 188 -3.85 6.38 7.09
C GLY A 188 -5.25 5.83 6.84
N VAL A 189 -5.43 4.79 6.03
CA VAL A 189 -6.71 4.08 5.86
C VAL A 189 -7.16 3.56 7.23
N GLY A 190 -8.39 3.85 7.62
CA GLY A 190 -8.94 3.46 8.92
C GLY A 190 -10.06 2.42 8.83
N THR A 191 -10.81 2.40 7.71
CA THR A 191 -11.92 1.49 7.52
C THR A 191 -12.18 1.20 6.03
N ALA A 192 -13.12 0.29 5.77
CA ALA A 192 -13.47 -0.17 4.43
C ALA A 192 -13.86 0.97 3.46
N SER A 193 -14.61 1.97 3.92
CA SER A 193 -14.99 3.12 3.08
C SER A 193 -13.79 3.93 2.58
N ASP A 194 -12.74 4.06 3.39
CA ASP A 194 -11.52 4.76 2.97
C ASP A 194 -10.79 4.01 1.86
N ALA A 195 -10.73 2.67 1.98
CA ALA A 195 -10.13 1.81 0.97
C ALA A 195 -10.92 1.86 -0.35
N ALA A 196 -12.26 1.82 -0.28
CA ALA A 196 -13.11 1.97 -1.44
C ALA A 196 -12.91 3.35 -2.11
N LEU A 197 -12.85 4.42 -1.31
CA LEU A 197 -12.62 5.78 -1.82
C LEU A 197 -11.26 5.90 -2.52
N ALA A 198 -10.19 5.33 -1.96
CA ALA A 198 -8.87 5.32 -2.61
C ALA A 198 -8.95 4.69 -4.02
N MET A 199 -9.63 3.54 -4.12
CA MET A 199 -9.80 2.84 -5.39
C MET A 199 -10.71 3.60 -6.37
N GLU A 200 -11.78 4.25 -5.88
CA GLU A 200 -12.67 5.09 -6.68
C GLU A 200 -11.97 6.34 -7.23
N LEU A 201 -10.99 6.89 -6.52
CA LEU A 201 -10.14 7.98 -7.00
C LEU A 201 -9.26 7.57 -8.17
N GLY A 202 -8.97 6.27 -8.30
CA GLY A 202 -8.18 5.70 -9.38
C GLY A 202 -6.86 5.06 -8.92
N ALA A 203 -6.67 4.84 -7.62
CA ALA A 203 -5.50 4.07 -7.14
C ALA A 203 -5.45 2.69 -7.78
N ASP A 204 -4.24 2.19 -8.02
CA ASP A 204 -4.03 0.85 -8.56
C ASP A 204 -4.08 -0.21 -7.48
N ALA A 205 -3.70 0.15 -6.25
CA ALA A 205 -3.78 -0.70 -5.07
C ALA A 205 -3.85 0.14 -3.79
N VAL A 206 -4.13 -0.52 -2.68
CA VAL A 206 -4.08 0.07 -1.33
C VAL A 206 -3.25 -0.84 -0.44
N LEU A 207 -2.34 -0.26 0.35
CA LEU A 207 -1.62 -0.97 1.39
C LEU A 207 -2.11 -0.52 2.77
N MET A 208 -2.39 -1.47 3.64
CA MET A 208 -2.79 -1.20 5.02
C MET A 208 -2.29 -2.25 6.00
N ASN A 209 -2.13 -1.86 7.24
CA ASN A 209 -1.81 -2.75 8.34
C ASN A 209 -2.67 -2.43 9.57
N THR A 210 -2.48 -1.26 10.17
CA THR A 210 -3.12 -0.88 11.46
C THR A 210 -4.64 -0.90 11.37
N ALA A 211 -5.23 -0.54 10.23
CA ALA A 211 -6.68 -0.59 10.04
C ALA A 211 -7.27 -2.00 10.22
N ILE A 212 -6.50 -3.01 9.87
CA ILE A 212 -6.88 -4.42 10.06
C ILE A 212 -6.49 -4.88 11.47
N ALA A 213 -5.19 -4.84 11.78
CA ALA A 213 -4.65 -5.37 13.04
C ALA A 213 -5.16 -4.67 14.30
N GLY A 214 -5.57 -3.41 14.20
CA GLY A 214 -6.14 -2.62 15.30
C GLY A 214 -7.66 -2.67 15.40
N ALA A 215 -8.35 -3.39 14.52
CA ALA A 215 -9.78 -3.59 14.61
C ALA A 215 -10.16 -4.51 15.78
N GLN A 216 -11.38 -4.42 16.28
CA GLN A 216 -11.89 -5.34 17.30
C GLN A 216 -11.91 -6.80 16.82
N ASP A 217 -12.19 -7.00 15.53
CA ASP A 217 -12.08 -8.29 14.83
C ASP A 217 -11.21 -8.08 13.57
N PRO A 218 -9.90 -8.38 13.66
CA PRO A 218 -8.98 -8.23 12.53
C PRO A 218 -9.34 -9.09 11.33
N ILE A 219 -9.92 -10.27 11.54
CA ILE A 219 -10.24 -11.19 10.45
C ILE A 219 -11.44 -10.66 9.66
N ALA A 220 -12.51 -10.26 10.34
CA ALA A 220 -13.67 -9.64 9.71
C ALA A 220 -13.29 -8.33 9.01
N MET A 221 -12.41 -7.51 9.61
CA MET A 221 -11.93 -6.27 8.98
C MET A 221 -11.09 -6.56 7.74
N ALA A 222 -10.24 -7.58 7.75
CA ALA A 222 -9.46 -7.98 6.57
C ALA A 222 -10.37 -8.37 5.39
N GLU A 223 -11.43 -9.11 5.67
CA GLU A 223 -12.44 -9.47 4.67
C GLU A 223 -13.21 -8.23 4.16
N ALA A 224 -13.61 -7.33 5.06
CA ALA A 224 -14.27 -6.07 4.70
C ALA A 224 -13.38 -5.21 3.78
N MET A 225 -12.07 -5.12 4.06
CA MET A 225 -11.11 -4.39 3.23
C MET A 225 -10.96 -5.01 1.83
N LYS A 226 -10.94 -6.35 1.74
CA LYS A 226 -10.94 -7.06 0.45
C LYS A 226 -12.12 -6.65 -0.41
N TYR A 227 -13.32 -6.67 0.15
CA TYR A 227 -14.52 -6.28 -0.59
C TYR A 227 -14.53 -4.79 -0.93
N ALA A 228 -14.04 -3.94 -0.04
CA ALA A 228 -13.96 -2.49 -0.29
C ALA A 228 -13.04 -2.15 -1.45
N VAL A 229 -11.84 -2.73 -1.49
CA VAL A 229 -10.87 -2.56 -2.59
C VAL A 229 -11.47 -3.06 -3.91
N TYR A 230 -12.12 -4.20 -3.87
CA TYR A 230 -12.79 -4.77 -5.04
C TYR A 230 -13.94 -3.89 -5.54
N ALA A 231 -14.83 -3.46 -4.65
CA ALA A 231 -15.97 -2.61 -4.99
C ALA A 231 -15.53 -1.26 -5.54
N GLY A 232 -14.54 -0.60 -4.90
CA GLY A 232 -14.00 0.67 -5.35
C GLY A 232 -13.34 0.57 -6.73
N ARG A 233 -12.61 -0.53 -7.02
CA ARG A 233 -12.05 -0.76 -8.35
C ARG A 233 -13.11 -0.96 -9.42
N LEU A 234 -14.18 -1.69 -9.11
CA LEU A 234 -15.32 -1.86 -10.00
C LEU A 234 -16.00 -0.52 -10.29
N ALA A 235 -16.27 0.27 -9.26
CA ALA A 235 -16.90 1.58 -9.38
C ALA A 235 -16.05 2.53 -10.24
N TYR A 236 -14.72 2.54 -10.03
CA TYR A 236 -13.79 3.33 -10.85
C TYR A 236 -13.88 2.94 -12.34
N LYS A 237 -13.86 1.65 -12.64
CA LYS A 237 -13.93 1.15 -14.04
C LYS A 237 -15.27 1.37 -14.69
N ALA A 238 -16.35 1.24 -13.92
CA ALA A 238 -17.72 1.50 -14.40
C ALA A 238 -17.95 2.98 -14.74
N GLY A 239 -17.22 3.86 -14.09
CA GLY A 239 -17.39 5.29 -14.22
C GLY A 239 -18.55 5.81 -13.39
N ARG A 240 -18.32 6.94 -12.73
CA ARG A 240 -19.30 7.62 -11.89
C ARG A 240 -20.23 8.48 -12.74
N ILE A 241 -21.52 8.53 -12.40
CA ILE A 241 -22.43 9.52 -13.00
C ILE A 241 -21.94 10.96 -12.69
N PRO A 242 -22.15 11.93 -13.58
CA PRO A 242 -21.81 13.32 -13.32
C PRO A 242 -22.51 13.86 -12.07
N ARG A 243 -21.76 14.62 -11.26
CA ARG A 243 -22.36 15.38 -10.16
C ARG A 243 -23.18 16.53 -10.75
N LYS A 244 -24.41 16.71 -10.26
CA LYS A 244 -25.29 17.76 -10.68
C LYS A 244 -25.68 18.64 -9.48
N LEU A 245 -25.81 19.94 -9.71
CA LEU A 245 -26.28 20.88 -8.68
C LEU A 245 -27.76 20.64 -8.35
N TYR A 246 -28.57 20.35 -9.38
CA TYR A 246 -30.01 20.12 -9.22
C TYR A 246 -30.35 18.64 -9.43
N ALA A 247 -31.44 18.25 -8.77
CA ALA A 247 -31.98 16.89 -8.90
C ALA A 247 -32.45 16.62 -10.35
N THR A 248 -32.38 15.34 -10.72
CA THR A 248 -32.98 14.81 -11.94
C THR A 248 -33.83 13.61 -11.52
N ALA A 249 -35.08 13.60 -11.93
CA ALA A 249 -36.00 12.50 -11.62
C ALA A 249 -35.45 11.19 -12.17
N SER A 250 -35.49 10.14 -11.34
CA SER A 250 -35.05 8.80 -11.72
C SER A 250 -36.07 8.02 -12.55
N SER A 251 -37.36 8.47 -12.50
CA SER A 251 -38.44 7.92 -13.32
C SER A 251 -38.95 8.98 -14.30
N PRO A 252 -39.34 8.60 -15.54
CA PRO A 252 -39.97 9.52 -16.46
C PRO A 252 -41.24 10.10 -15.82
N ILE A 253 -41.39 11.43 -15.86
CA ILE A 253 -42.61 12.12 -15.37
C ILE A 253 -43.68 12.15 -16.48
N GLU A 254 -43.29 11.99 -17.74
CA GLU A 254 -44.16 11.96 -18.88
C GLU A 254 -44.84 10.58 -19.00
N GLY A 255 -46.20 10.56 -18.95
CA GLY A 255 -46.99 9.35 -19.14
C GLY A 255 -47.62 8.77 -17.88
N MET A 256 -47.56 9.42 -16.73
CA MET A 256 -48.43 9.12 -15.60
C MET A 256 -49.74 9.89 -15.74
N LEU A 257 -50.75 9.22 -16.24
CA LEU A 257 -52.18 9.58 -16.08
C LEU A 257 -52.73 8.85 -14.87
#